data_e472076b5020be361ad18a85b7ec1649
#
_entry.id   e472076b5020be361ad18a85b7ec1649
#
_cell.length_a   1.000
_cell.length_b   1.000
_cell.length_c   1.000
_cell.angle_alpha   90.00
_cell.angle_beta   90.00
_cell.angle_gamma   90.00
#
_symmetry.space_group_name_H-M   'P 1'
#
loop_
_entity.id
_entity.type
_entity.pdbx_description
1 polymer ?
#
loop_
_entity_poly.entity_id
_entity_poly.type
_entity_poly.pdbx_seq_one_letter_code
_entity_poly.pdbx_strand_id
1 'polypeptide(L)'
;CAMKVGTDSVMLGAWANVPGENVDKINILDIGTGTGILSLMMAQRYEKANIVAIDCDKDAIKQAKENFDNSQFADRITTSHCLIQDFQNLHLYDAIICNPPYFVNSLKCKDSSRTVARHTSTLTFAELMSNANRLLNTGGELSIIIPTDYESDIIAEAIICGFFLKRICKIKTTINKNA
;
A
#
# COMPACT_ATOMS: atom_id res chain seq x y z
N CYS A 1 13.34 -13.43 1.32
CA CYS A 1 12.16 -12.61 1.05
C CYS A 1 11.24 -13.32 0.06
N ALA A 2 9.98 -13.52 0.42
CA ALA A 2 9.00 -14.23 -0.43
C ALA A 2 8.60 -13.42 -1.67
N MET A 3 8.72 -12.11 -1.65
CA MET A 3 8.42 -11.23 -2.78
C MET A 3 9.65 -10.46 -3.23
N LYS A 4 9.94 -10.55 -4.53
CA LYS A 4 10.96 -9.71 -5.17
C LYS A 4 10.40 -8.32 -5.42
N VAL A 5 11.29 -7.32 -5.53
CA VAL A 5 10.91 -5.97 -6.00
C VAL A 5 10.23 -6.10 -7.36
N GLY A 6 8.95 -5.74 -7.41
CA GLY A 6 8.15 -5.75 -8.64
C GLY A 6 8.17 -4.39 -9.34
N THR A 7 7.99 -4.40 -10.66
CA THR A 7 7.81 -3.17 -11.45
C THR A 7 6.62 -2.33 -10.96
N ASP A 8 5.58 -2.99 -10.45
CA ASP A 8 4.36 -2.34 -9.95
C ASP A 8 4.68 -1.40 -8.78
N SER A 9 5.48 -1.86 -7.80
CA SER A 9 5.91 -1.01 -6.68
C SER A 9 6.71 0.21 -7.16
N VAL A 10 7.62 0.02 -8.13
CA VAL A 10 8.41 1.13 -8.68
C VAL A 10 7.51 2.14 -9.42
N MET A 11 6.56 1.65 -10.22
CA MET A 11 5.61 2.52 -10.92
C MET A 11 4.71 3.28 -9.95
N LEU A 12 4.18 2.60 -8.92
CA LEU A 12 3.39 3.25 -7.88
C LEU A 12 4.21 4.30 -7.13
N GLY A 13 5.43 3.96 -6.70
CA GLY A 13 6.32 4.88 -5.99
C GLY A 13 6.70 6.13 -6.81
N ALA A 14 6.79 6.01 -8.13
CA ALA A 14 7.00 7.15 -9.03
C ALA A 14 5.73 8.00 -9.24
N TRP A 15 4.54 7.36 -9.25
CA TRP A 15 3.27 8.00 -9.58
C TRP A 15 2.50 8.55 -8.37
N ALA A 16 2.62 7.91 -7.20
CA ALA A 16 1.93 8.31 -5.98
C ALA A 16 2.22 9.77 -5.63
N ASN A 17 1.21 10.46 -5.11
CA ASN A 17 1.32 11.86 -4.72
C ASN A 17 0.97 12.03 -3.24
N VAL A 18 1.54 13.06 -2.64
CA VAL A 18 1.23 13.46 -1.27
C VAL A 18 0.65 14.86 -1.30
N PRO A 19 -0.55 15.09 -0.75
CA PRO A 19 -1.10 16.43 -0.69
C PRO A 19 -0.31 17.30 0.28
N GLY A 20 -0.23 18.60 0.03
CA GLY A 20 0.36 19.56 0.95
C GLY A 20 1.89 19.59 0.94
N GLU A 21 2.56 19.49 -0.20
CA GLU A 21 4.03 19.49 -0.35
C GLU A 21 4.76 20.66 0.38
N ASN A 22 4.03 21.73 0.73
CA ASN A 22 4.58 22.90 1.41
C ASN A 22 4.45 22.86 2.95
N VAL A 23 4.00 21.74 3.53
CA VAL A 23 3.90 21.60 4.99
C VAL A 23 5.25 21.18 5.60
N ASP A 24 5.48 21.55 6.85
CA ASP A 24 6.75 21.26 7.54
C ASP A 24 6.94 19.78 7.90
N LYS A 25 5.85 19.02 7.92
CA LYS A 25 5.87 17.59 8.25
C LYS A 25 4.81 16.86 7.45
N ILE A 26 5.21 15.77 6.83
CA ILE A 26 4.35 14.87 6.05
C ILE A 26 4.39 13.49 6.71
N ASN A 27 3.24 12.88 6.95
CA ASN A 27 3.16 11.52 7.47
C ASN A 27 2.61 10.58 6.38
N ILE A 28 3.36 9.53 6.07
CA ILE A 28 3.01 8.56 5.03
C ILE A 28 2.90 7.17 5.67
N LEU A 29 1.87 6.41 5.30
CA LEU A 29 1.72 5.01 5.66
C LEU A 29 1.93 4.13 4.42
N ASP A 30 2.81 3.15 4.52
CA ASP A 30 3.03 2.12 3.50
C ASP A 30 2.44 0.79 4.00
N ILE A 31 1.35 0.35 3.37
CA ILE A 31 0.61 -0.86 3.75
C ILE A 31 1.07 -2.03 2.90
N GLY A 32 1.53 -3.09 3.54
CA GLY A 32 2.10 -4.25 2.86
C GLY A 32 3.47 -3.90 2.24
N THR A 33 4.35 -3.35 3.06
CA THR A 33 5.62 -2.75 2.61
C THR A 33 6.56 -3.73 1.92
N GLY A 34 6.45 -5.03 2.21
CA GLY A 34 7.30 -6.06 1.61
C GLY A 34 8.78 -5.80 1.87
N THR A 35 9.54 -5.52 0.81
CA THR A 35 10.96 -5.16 0.89
C THR A 35 11.23 -3.71 1.30
N GLY A 36 10.20 -2.88 1.43
CA GLY A 36 10.33 -1.46 1.78
C GLY A 36 10.60 -0.52 0.61
N ILE A 37 10.54 -1.00 -0.64
CA ILE A 37 10.90 -0.17 -1.80
C ILE A 37 10.00 1.06 -1.96
N LEU A 38 8.69 0.94 -1.71
CA LEU A 38 7.77 2.07 -1.77
C LEU A 38 8.13 3.14 -0.73
N SER A 39 8.35 2.73 0.53
CA SER A 39 8.79 3.62 1.60
C SER A 39 10.08 4.36 1.24
N LEU A 40 11.10 3.66 0.70
CA LEU A 40 12.37 4.28 0.27
C LEU A 40 12.15 5.31 -0.86
N MET A 41 11.32 5.00 -1.86
CA MET A 41 11.00 5.91 -2.95
C MET A 41 10.26 7.16 -2.46
N MET A 42 9.32 6.99 -1.51
CA MET A 42 8.60 8.12 -0.92
C MET A 42 9.53 8.98 -0.06
N ALA A 43 10.43 8.36 0.74
CA ALA A 43 11.42 9.08 1.52
C ALA A 43 12.40 9.90 0.66
N GLN A 44 12.75 9.38 -0.52
CA GLN A 44 13.59 10.07 -1.49
C GLN A 44 12.88 11.27 -2.14
N ARG A 45 11.59 11.11 -2.47
CA ARG A 45 10.81 12.15 -3.15
C ARG A 45 10.34 13.26 -2.21
N TYR A 46 10.09 12.93 -0.95
CA TYR A 46 9.53 13.84 0.04
C TYR A 46 10.46 13.96 1.24
N GLU A 47 11.35 14.93 1.20
CA GLU A 47 12.41 15.11 2.22
C GLU A 47 11.88 15.33 3.63
N LYS A 48 10.68 15.89 3.76
CA LYS A 48 10.01 16.16 5.05
C LYS A 48 9.08 15.03 5.51
N ALA A 49 9.06 13.90 4.79
CA ALA A 49 8.17 12.79 5.11
C ALA A 49 8.73 11.92 6.24
N ASN A 50 7.86 11.62 7.21
CA ASN A 50 8.02 10.52 8.14
C ASN A 50 7.14 9.37 7.66
N ILE A 51 7.70 8.18 7.57
CA ILE A 51 7.04 7.04 6.97
C ILE A 51 6.90 5.93 7.99
N VAL A 52 5.72 5.38 8.08
CA VAL A 52 5.46 4.14 8.82
C VAL A 52 5.18 3.05 7.80
N ALA A 53 5.96 1.99 7.85
CA ALA A 53 5.86 0.84 6.95
C ALA A 53 5.31 -0.36 7.74
N ILE A 54 4.16 -0.89 7.33
CA ILE A 54 3.55 -2.04 8.00
C ILE A 54 3.44 -3.24 7.07
N ASP A 55 3.57 -4.43 7.66
CA ASP A 55 3.33 -5.69 6.97
C ASP A 55 2.89 -6.76 7.97
N CYS A 56 2.07 -7.70 7.54
CA CYS A 56 1.66 -8.85 8.33
C CYS A 56 2.69 -10.00 8.30
N ASP A 57 3.64 -9.96 7.36
CA ASP A 57 4.74 -10.91 7.26
C ASP A 57 5.97 -10.41 8.05
N LYS A 58 6.35 -11.16 9.07
CA LYS A 58 7.51 -10.85 9.92
C LYS A 58 8.83 -10.83 9.14
N ASP A 59 8.98 -11.70 8.16
CA ASP A 59 10.20 -11.76 7.35
C ASP A 59 10.28 -10.58 6.38
N ALA A 60 9.14 -10.12 5.87
CA ALA A 60 9.05 -8.88 5.09
C ALA A 60 9.48 -7.67 5.94
N ILE A 61 8.95 -7.52 7.15
CA ILE A 61 9.33 -6.45 8.08
C ILE A 61 10.82 -6.48 8.41
N LYS A 62 11.38 -7.67 8.66
CA LYS A 62 12.83 -7.80 8.90
C LYS A 62 13.64 -7.32 7.71
N GLN A 63 13.27 -7.74 6.50
CA GLN A 63 13.94 -7.33 5.27
C GLN A 63 13.81 -5.83 5.01
N ALA A 64 12.60 -5.27 5.18
CA ALA A 64 12.35 -3.84 5.03
C ALA A 64 13.23 -3.03 6.01
N LYS A 65 13.26 -3.46 7.29
CA LYS A 65 14.08 -2.79 8.30
C LYS A 65 15.56 -2.82 7.95
N GLU A 66 16.11 -3.96 7.51
CA GLU A 66 17.51 -4.06 7.06
C GLU A 66 17.79 -3.10 5.89
N ASN A 67 16.85 -2.97 4.94
CA ASN A 67 16.99 -2.06 3.81
C ASN A 67 16.92 -0.59 4.25
N PHE A 68 16.06 -0.25 5.21
CA PHE A 68 15.96 1.12 5.75
C PHE A 68 17.21 1.49 6.54
N ASP A 69 17.67 0.62 7.44
CA ASP A 69 18.85 0.85 8.27
C ASP A 69 20.12 1.08 7.42
N ASN A 70 20.19 0.46 6.23
CA ASN A 70 21.28 0.64 5.27
C ASN A 70 21.06 1.81 4.27
N SER A 71 19.99 2.59 4.42
CA SER A 71 19.68 3.73 3.56
C SER A 71 19.99 5.06 4.27
N GLN A 72 20.09 6.13 3.49
CA GLN A 72 20.18 7.49 4.04
C GLN A 72 18.88 8.02 4.66
N PHE A 73 17.81 7.19 4.71
CA PHE A 73 16.49 7.57 5.19
C PHE A 73 16.11 6.85 6.50
N ALA A 74 17.06 6.18 7.14
CA ALA A 74 16.84 5.35 8.34
C ALA A 74 16.16 6.11 9.48
N ASP A 75 16.46 7.39 9.64
CA ASP A 75 15.92 8.27 10.67
C ASP A 75 14.45 8.67 10.45
N ARG A 76 13.91 8.49 9.24
CA ARG A 76 12.57 8.91 8.85
C ARG A 76 11.61 7.77 8.53
N ILE A 77 12.07 6.52 8.58
CA ILE A 77 11.24 5.35 8.26
C ILE A 77 11.21 4.41 9.47
N THR A 78 10.01 4.10 9.93
CA THR A 78 9.78 3.13 11.00
C THR A 78 8.97 1.94 10.50
N THR A 79 9.16 0.77 11.12
CA THR A 79 8.45 -0.45 10.74
C THR A 79 7.55 -0.96 11.85
N SER A 80 6.42 -1.58 11.49
CA SER A 80 5.56 -2.28 12.43
C SER A 80 5.07 -3.61 11.83
N HIS A 81 5.22 -4.70 12.59
CA HIS A 81 4.68 -6.01 12.22
C HIS A 81 3.26 -6.15 12.73
N CYS A 82 2.28 -5.94 11.89
CA CYS A 82 0.86 -6.03 12.24
C CYS A 82 -0.02 -6.16 11.00
N LEU A 83 -1.25 -6.59 11.21
CA LEU A 83 -2.34 -6.42 10.23
C LEU A 83 -2.80 -4.96 10.23
N ILE A 84 -3.26 -4.46 9.10
CA ILE A 84 -3.82 -3.10 9.01
C ILE A 84 -5.05 -2.92 9.91
N GLN A 85 -5.84 -3.98 10.10
CA GLN A 85 -7.01 -4.00 10.97
C GLN A 85 -6.65 -3.74 12.44
N ASP A 86 -5.48 -4.24 12.87
CA ASP A 86 -4.98 -4.12 14.24
C ASP A 86 -4.08 -2.89 14.42
N PHE A 87 -3.70 -2.25 13.32
CA PHE A 87 -2.82 -1.10 13.37
C PHE A 87 -3.54 0.11 13.96
N GLN A 88 -3.01 0.61 15.07
CA GLN A 88 -3.47 1.82 15.75
C GLN A 88 -2.35 2.86 15.76
N ASN A 89 -2.68 4.08 15.44
CA ASN A 89 -1.76 5.20 15.54
C ASN A 89 -2.48 6.41 16.14
N LEU A 90 -1.75 7.20 16.92
CA LEU A 90 -2.25 8.47 17.52
C LEU A 90 -2.36 9.59 16.49
N HIS A 91 -1.67 9.46 15.38
CA HIS A 91 -1.64 10.47 14.31
C HIS A 91 -2.22 9.89 13.02
N LEU A 92 -2.93 10.71 12.27
CA LEU A 92 -3.41 10.41 10.94
C LEU A 92 -2.31 10.66 9.90
N TYR A 93 -2.51 10.12 8.70
CA TYR A 93 -1.57 10.19 7.59
C TYR A 93 -2.06 11.14 6.51
N ASP A 94 -1.13 11.85 5.87
CA ASP A 94 -1.42 12.72 4.74
C ASP A 94 -1.50 11.92 3.44
N ALA A 95 -0.77 10.81 3.38
CA ALA A 95 -0.87 9.85 2.30
C ALA A 95 -0.75 8.41 2.79
N ILE A 96 -1.48 7.53 2.11
CA ILE A 96 -1.34 6.07 2.26
C ILE A 96 -0.97 5.51 0.89
N ILE A 97 0.01 4.62 0.86
CA ILE A 97 0.41 3.88 -0.35
C ILE A 97 0.25 2.39 -0.09
N CYS A 98 -0.19 1.65 -1.10
CA CYS A 98 -0.35 0.20 -0.99
C CYS A 98 -0.19 -0.47 -2.35
N ASN A 99 0.71 -1.46 -2.42
CA ASN A 99 0.75 -2.43 -3.50
C ASN A 99 0.27 -3.77 -2.93
N PRO A 100 -1.04 -3.98 -2.81
CA PRO A 100 -1.57 -5.16 -2.15
C PRO A 100 -1.23 -6.41 -2.95
N PRO A 101 -1.00 -7.57 -2.29
CA PRO A 101 -0.94 -8.84 -3.01
C PRO A 101 -2.25 -9.04 -3.77
N TYR A 102 -2.18 -9.43 -5.05
CA TYR A 102 -3.36 -9.57 -5.90
C TYR A 102 -4.41 -10.42 -5.20
N PHE A 103 -5.58 -9.85 -4.98
CA PHE A 103 -6.71 -10.50 -4.36
C PHE A 103 -7.19 -11.62 -5.26
N VAL A 104 -6.84 -12.85 -4.94
CA VAL A 104 -7.44 -14.02 -5.59
C VAL A 104 -8.87 -14.08 -5.07
N ASN A 105 -9.84 -13.73 -5.92
CA ASN A 105 -11.27 -13.79 -5.62
C ASN A 105 -11.59 -15.08 -4.87
N SER A 106 -12.01 -14.99 -3.63
CA SER A 106 -12.54 -16.10 -2.83
C SER A 106 -13.81 -16.71 -3.43
N LEU A 107 -14.39 -16.09 -4.46
CA LEU A 107 -15.64 -16.52 -5.12
C LEU A 107 -15.42 -17.43 -6.33
N LYS A 108 -14.21 -17.68 -6.82
CA LYS A 108 -13.98 -18.51 -8.02
C LYS A 108 -13.02 -19.69 -7.87
N CYS A 109 -12.45 -19.95 -6.71
CA CYS A 109 -11.66 -21.17 -6.49
C CYS A 109 -12.53 -22.32 -6.01
N LYS A 110 -12.96 -23.18 -6.96
CA LYS A 110 -13.64 -24.47 -6.68
C LYS A 110 -12.72 -25.58 -6.14
N ASP A 111 -11.49 -25.30 -5.77
CA ASP A 111 -10.56 -26.26 -5.20
C ASP A 111 -10.46 -26.12 -3.67
N SER A 112 -11.26 -26.95 -3.00
CA SER A 112 -11.47 -26.96 -1.55
C SER A 112 -10.24 -27.36 -0.70
N SER A 113 -9.15 -27.85 -1.28
CA SER A 113 -7.98 -28.35 -0.52
C SER A 113 -6.88 -27.30 -0.27
N ARG A 114 -6.91 -26.17 -0.98
CA ARG A 114 -5.95 -25.05 -0.77
C ARG A 114 -6.53 -23.87 0.04
N THR A 115 -7.80 -23.93 0.36
CA THR A 115 -8.58 -22.83 0.93
C THR A 115 -8.32 -22.64 2.42
N VAL A 116 -8.05 -23.71 3.17
CA VAL A 116 -7.97 -23.67 4.64
C VAL A 116 -6.73 -22.91 5.17
N ALA A 117 -5.63 -22.86 4.43
CA ALA A 117 -4.40 -22.16 4.87
C ALA A 117 -4.32 -20.68 4.45
N ARG A 118 -5.27 -20.18 3.65
CA ARG A 118 -5.27 -18.79 3.13
C ARG A 118 -6.29 -17.85 3.78
N HIS A 119 -7.18 -18.36 4.63
CA HIS A 119 -8.25 -17.56 5.23
C HIS A 119 -7.84 -16.61 6.34
N THR A 120 -6.57 -16.62 6.76
CA THR A 120 -6.09 -15.78 7.86
C THR A 120 -5.28 -14.54 7.46
N SER A 121 -5.07 -14.27 6.15
CA SER A 121 -4.19 -13.17 5.75
C SER A 121 -4.57 -12.44 4.45
N THR A 122 -5.75 -12.61 3.90
CA THR A 122 -6.14 -11.87 2.68
C THR A 122 -6.90 -10.61 3.05
N LEU A 123 -6.23 -9.46 2.91
CA LEU A 123 -6.84 -8.14 3.01
C LEU A 123 -7.83 -7.95 1.85
N THR A 124 -9.11 -7.73 2.15
CA THR A 124 -10.14 -7.42 1.15
C THR A 124 -10.12 -5.94 0.77
N PHE A 125 -10.71 -5.58 -0.37
CA PHE A 125 -10.84 -4.17 -0.77
C PHE A 125 -11.65 -3.37 0.25
N ALA A 126 -12.74 -3.93 0.77
CA ALA A 126 -13.55 -3.30 1.82
C ALA A 126 -12.72 -3.01 3.08
N GLU A 127 -11.94 -3.99 3.55
CA GLU A 127 -11.06 -3.81 4.70
C GLU A 127 -9.96 -2.76 4.43
N LEU A 128 -9.33 -2.79 3.24
CA LEU A 128 -8.33 -1.80 2.85
C LEU A 128 -8.92 -0.40 2.86
N MET A 129 -10.07 -0.18 2.19
CA MET A 129 -10.72 1.12 2.10
C MET A 129 -11.19 1.63 3.46
N SER A 130 -11.84 0.78 4.26
CA SER A 130 -12.31 1.14 5.59
C SER A 130 -11.15 1.55 6.52
N ASN A 131 -10.07 0.77 6.52
CA ASN A 131 -8.91 1.08 7.35
C ASN A 131 -8.12 2.30 6.83
N ALA A 132 -7.98 2.45 5.51
CA ALA A 132 -7.37 3.64 4.93
C ALA A 132 -8.15 4.90 5.29
N ASN A 133 -9.49 4.89 5.20
CA ASN A 133 -10.32 6.03 5.59
C ASN A 133 -10.14 6.39 7.08
N ARG A 134 -10.06 5.40 7.95
CA ARG A 134 -9.82 5.59 9.40
C ARG A 134 -8.47 6.23 9.71
N LEU A 135 -7.47 6.00 8.88
CA LEU A 135 -6.08 6.40 9.12
C LEU A 135 -5.67 7.66 8.36
N LEU A 136 -6.45 8.13 7.39
CA LEU A 136 -6.15 9.33 6.61
C LEU A 136 -6.65 10.61 7.29
N ASN A 137 -5.87 11.66 7.15
CA ASN A 137 -6.32 13.03 7.40
C ASN A 137 -7.42 13.42 6.41
N THR A 138 -8.27 14.37 6.79
CA THR A 138 -9.20 15.01 5.85
C THR A 138 -8.41 15.63 4.70
N GLY A 139 -8.74 15.25 3.46
CA GLY A 139 -8.01 15.65 2.27
C GLY A 139 -6.74 14.84 1.98
N GLY A 140 -6.44 13.82 2.79
CA GLY A 140 -5.36 12.87 2.52
C GLY A 140 -5.61 12.01 1.28
N GLU A 141 -4.56 11.44 0.70
CA GLU A 141 -4.63 10.66 -0.53
C GLU A 141 -4.25 9.19 -0.30
N LEU A 142 -5.06 8.27 -0.83
CA LEU A 142 -4.72 6.85 -0.97
C LEU A 142 -4.26 6.59 -2.40
N SER A 143 -3.04 6.06 -2.56
CA SER A 143 -2.50 5.61 -3.85
C SER A 143 -2.30 4.10 -3.83
N ILE A 144 -2.92 3.40 -4.79
CA ILE A 144 -2.85 1.95 -4.91
C ILE A 144 -2.53 1.54 -6.34
N ILE A 145 -1.92 0.37 -6.50
CA ILE A 145 -1.77 -0.29 -7.80
C ILE A 145 -2.48 -1.64 -7.76
N ILE A 146 -3.31 -1.91 -8.77
CA ILE A 146 -4.11 -3.13 -8.88
C ILE A 146 -4.21 -3.57 -10.34
N PRO A 147 -4.51 -4.84 -10.63
CA PRO A 147 -4.91 -5.26 -11.98
C PRO A 147 -6.21 -4.56 -12.41
N THR A 148 -6.30 -4.23 -13.70
CA THR A 148 -7.47 -3.52 -14.28
C THR A 148 -8.78 -4.28 -14.12
N ASP A 149 -8.75 -5.60 -13.98
CA ASP A 149 -9.93 -6.45 -13.76
C ASP A 149 -10.67 -6.12 -12.44
N TYR A 150 -10.00 -5.48 -11.48
CA TYR A 150 -10.57 -5.09 -10.18
C TYR A 150 -10.95 -3.62 -10.09
N GLU A 151 -10.82 -2.85 -11.19
CA GLU A 151 -11.07 -1.40 -11.19
C GLU A 151 -12.46 -1.05 -10.64
N SER A 152 -13.49 -1.71 -11.15
CA SER A 152 -14.88 -1.44 -10.73
C SER A 152 -15.13 -1.78 -9.27
N ASP A 153 -14.58 -2.90 -8.82
CA ASP A 153 -14.82 -3.39 -7.46
C ASP A 153 -14.18 -2.44 -6.44
N ILE A 154 -12.94 -2.03 -6.69
CA ILE A 154 -12.23 -1.16 -5.74
C ILE A 154 -12.79 0.26 -5.72
N ILE A 155 -13.28 0.78 -6.87
CA ILE A 155 -13.95 2.08 -6.93
C ILE A 155 -15.26 2.05 -6.14
N ALA A 156 -16.03 0.96 -6.25
CA ALA A 156 -17.27 0.81 -5.48
C ALA A 156 -17.00 0.82 -3.97
N GLU A 157 -16.02 0.04 -3.49
CA GLU A 157 -15.65 0.03 -2.07
C GLU A 157 -15.09 1.36 -1.60
N ALA A 158 -14.31 2.05 -2.44
CA ALA A 158 -13.79 3.37 -2.14
C ALA A 158 -14.93 4.39 -1.93
N ILE A 159 -15.93 4.41 -2.81
CA ILE A 159 -17.09 5.30 -2.70
C ILE A 159 -17.89 5.01 -1.41
N ILE A 160 -18.14 3.74 -1.11
CA ILE A 160 -18.83 3.30 0.12
C ILE A 160 -18.09 3.82 1.36
N CYS A 161 -16.77 3.82 1.34
CA CYS A 161 -15.93 4.32 2.43
C CYS A 161 -15.68 5.84 2.39
N GLY A 162 -16.35 6.60 1.52
CA GLY A 162 -16.26 8.07 1.47
C GLY A 162 -15.07 8.63 0.69
N PHE A 163 -14.39 7.82 -0.11
CA PHE A 163 -13.36 8.29 -1.02
C PHE A 163 -13.93 8.82 -2.33
N PHE A 164 -13.19 9.75 -2.94
CA PHE A 164 -13.44 10.25 -4.28
C PHE A 164 -12.25 9.92 -5.19
N LEU A 165 -12.54 9.34 -6.36
CA LEU A 165 -11.51 9.05 -7.34
C LEU A 165 -10.91 10.37 -7.86
N LYS A 166 -9.61 10.58 -7.62
CA LYS A 166 -8.89 11.78 -8.03
C LYS A 166 -8.17 11.58 -9.37
N ARG A 167 -7.46 10.46 -9.51
CA ARG A 167 -6.65 10.14 -10.69
C ARG A 167 -6.67 8.65 -10.96
N ILE A 168 -6.58 8.28 -12.24
CA ILE A 168 -6.36 6.91 -12.67
C ILE A 168 -5.28 6.89 -13.76
N CYS A 169 -4.39 5.90 -13.69
CA CYS A 169 -3.37 5.66 -14.71
C CYS A 169 -3.43 4.19 -15.12
N LYS A 170 -3.71 3.92 -16.39
CA LYS A 170 -3.73 2.57 -16.96
C LYS A 170 -2.38 2.26 -17.56
N ILE A 171 -1.74 1.19 -17.07
CA ILE A 171 -0.41 0.79 -17.45
C ILE A 171 -0.50 -0.45 -18.34
N LYS A 172 0.14 -0.41 -19.49
CA LYS A 172 0.29 -1.55 -20.39
C LYS A 172 1.64 -2.21 -20.18
N THR A 173 1.66 -3.51 -19.91
CA THR A 173 2.91 -4.26 -19.76
C THR A 173 3.62 -4.51 -21.08
N THR A 174 2.88 -4.52 -22.19
CA THR A 174 3.40 -4.62 -23.55
C THR A 174 2.49 -3.84 -24.52
N ILE A 175 3.05 -3.40 -25.66
CA ILE A 175 2.33 -2.63 -26.68
C ILE A 175 1.08 -3.36 -27.19
N ASN A 176 1.10 -4.69 -27.22
CA ASN A 176 0.03 -5.54 -27.78
C ASN A 176 -0.99 -6.05 -26.74
N LYS A 177 -0.87 -5.68 -25.46
CA LYS A 177 -1.87 -6.02 -24.43
C LYS A 177 -2.74 -4.81 -24.14
N ASN A 178 -4.04 -5.05 -23.90
CA ASN A 178 -4.90 -4.03 -23.30
C ASN A 178 -4.42 -3.70 -21.89
N ALA A 179 -4.63 -2.46 -21.49
CA ALA A 179 -4.30 -2.03 -20.13
C ALA A 179 -5.26 -2.67 -19.15
#